data_ff19aad8ee8fe417d289e6271735c558
#
_entry.id   ff19aad8ee8fe417d289e6271735c558
#
_cell.length_a   1.000
_cell.length_b   1.000
_cell.length_c   1.000
_cell.angle_alpha   90.00
_cell.angle_beta   90.00
_cell.angle_gamma   90.00
#
_symmetry.space_group_name_H-M   'P 1'
#
loop_
_entity.id
_entity.type
_entity.pdbx_description
1 polymer ?
#
loop_
_entity_poly.entity_id
_entity_poly.type
_entity_poly.pdbx_seq_one_letter_code
_entity_poly.pdbx_strand_id
1 'polypeptide(L)'
;FLLPYLQKFHRKFPDVPIKITNASSMGCVDLLEQRRVDLIITNFPNPHLNPSYIQKTVGSFSDVFVANPAYFDLADRIVPFSELGTYPLMMLDRKSTTSEFLHHIFLQHQLELLPQVELSSNDLLIDMARIGLGIAFIPDFCLKHKPEDLFLVRTQETIPQRQLVASLNPTLPVSASTEEFLKLLPDV
;
A
#
# COMPACT_ATOMS: atom_id res chain seq x y z
N PHE A 1 -1.29 10.09 -0.38
CA PHE A 1 -1.46 10.34 1.05
C PHE A 1 -0.56 11.49 1.54
N LEU A 2 0.77 11.40 1.40
CA LEU A 2 1.74 12.33 2.02
C LEU A 2 1.74 13.76 1.50
N LEU A 3 1.42 13.98 0.23
CA LEU A 3 1.59 15.28 -0.44
C LEU A 3 0.97 16.48 0.29
N PRO A 4 -0.26 16.41 0.85
CA PRO A 4 -0.85 17.54 1.57
C PRO A 4 -0.07 17.91 2.85
N TYR A 5 0.49 16.91 3.54
CA TYR A 5 1.26 17.11 4.78
C TYR A 5 2.65 17.67 4.49
N LEU A 6 3.29 17.18 3.44
CA LEU A 6 4.56 17.74 2.94
C LEU A 6 4.40 19.19 2.52
N GLN A 7 3.31 19.53 1.83
CA GLN A 7 3.01 20.91 1.45
C GLN A 7 2.82 21.81 2.66
N LYS A 8 2.06 21.36 3.68
CA LYS A 8 1.87 22.10 4.93
C LYS A 8 3.19 22.30 5.66
N PHE A 9 4.01 21.25 5.74
CA PHE A 9 5.31 21.31 6.40
C PHE A 9 6.26 22.27 5.69
N HIS A 10 6.39 22.18 4.38
CA HIS A 10 7.26 23.07 3.60
C HIS A 10 6.83 24.54 3.70
N ARG A 11 5.51 24.83 3.74
CA ARG A 11 5.02 26.19 3.94
C ARG A 11 5.35 26.74 5.33
N LYS A 12 5.30 25.89 6.37
CA LYS A 12 5.60 26.27 7.76
C LYS A 12 7.10 26.40 8.00
N PHE A 13 7.91 25.58 7.32
CA PHE A 13 9.36 25.49 7.50
C PHE A 13 10.09 25.47 6.14
N PRO A 14 10.11 26.61 5.42
CA PRO A 14 10.61 26.64 4.02
C PRO A 14 12.12 26.34 3.93
N ASP A 15 12.88 26.63 4.98
CA ASP A 15 14.34 26.43 5.01
C ASP A 15 14.75 25.02 5.44
N VAL A 16 13.80 24.16 5.84
CA VAL A 16 14.08 22.78 6.20
C VAL A 16 14.09 21.91 4.94
N PRO A 17 15.24 21.31 4.57
CA PRO A 17 15.30 20.44 3.42
C PRO A 17 14.51 19.14 3.65
N ILE A 18 13.68 18.77 2.68
CA ILE A 18 12.93 17.51 2.68
C ILE A 18 13.55 16.57 1.66
N LYS A 19 14.03 15.40 2.13
CA LYS A 19 14.46 14.31 1.26
C LYS A 19 13.44 13.19 1.31
N ILE A 20 12.92 12.81 0.16
CA ILE A 20 11.95 11.72 0.02
C ILE A 20 12.60 10.56 -0.70
N THR A 21 12.48 9.36 -0.14
CA THR A 21 12.89 8.12 -0.78
C THR A 21 11.66 7.21 -0.92
N ASN A 22 11.38 6.76 -2.12
CA ASN A 22 10.33 5.77 -2.37
C ASN A 22 10.96 4.37 -2.40
N ALA A 23 10.41 3.45 -1.60
CA ALA A 23 10.88 2.08 -1.52
C ALA A 23 9.70 1.14 -1.15
N SER A 24 9.90 -0.18 -1.29
CA SER A 24 8.97 -1.17 -0.72
C SER A 24 8.91 -1.05 0.80
N SER A 25 7.86 -1.60 1.43
CA SER A 25 7.73 -1.56 2.90
C SER A 25 8.94 -2.17 3.61
N MET A 26 9.50 -3.26 3.08
CA MET A 26 10.75 -3.85 3.58
C MET A 26 11.94 -2.89 3.38
N GLY A 27 12.09 -2.33 2.19
CA GLY A 27 13.16 -1.36 1.91
C GLY A 27 13.07 -0.09 2.76
N CYS A 28 11.86 0.34 3.15
CA CYS A 28 11.70 1.45 4.10
C CYS A 28 12.25 1.08 5.49
N VAL A 29 11.98 -0.14 5.97
CA VAL A 29 12.50 -0.62 7.25
C VAL A 29 14.03 -0.68 7.21
N ASP A 30 14.62 -1.23 6.15
CA ASP A 30 16.08 -1.27 5.96
C ASP A 30 16.70 0.14 6.00
N LEU A 31 16.06 1.12 5.35
CA LEU A 31 16.54 2.50 5.36
C LEU A 31 16.50 3.13 6.76
N LEU A 32 15.46 2.83 7.54
CA LEU A 32 15.34 3.32 8.93
C LEU A 32 16.38 2.66 9.85
N GLU A 33 16.60 1.36 9.71
CA GLU A 33 17.63 0.62 10.45
C GLU A 33 19.05 1.11 10.14
N GLN A 34 19.31 1.39 8.86
CA GLN A 34 20.60 1.94 8.39
C GLN A 34 20.78 3.43 8.70
N ARG A 35 19.82 4.07 9.37
CA ARG A 35 19.84 5.50 9.71
C ARG A 35 19.95 6.43 8.49
N ARG A 36 19.39 6.00 7.36
CA ARG A 36 19.39 6.77 6.10
C ARG A 36 18.18 7.68 5.95
N VAL A 37 17.16 7.46 6.78
CA VAL A 37 15.94 8.25 6.89
C VAL A 37 15.58 8.45 8.37
N ASP A 38 14.94 9.55 8.69
CA ASP A 38 14.51 9.89 10.06
C ASP A 38 13.17 9.25 10.43
N LEU A 39 12.32 9.02 9.41
CA LEU A 39 10.95 8.56 9.53
C LEU A 39 10.62 7.70 8.31
N ILE A 40 9.83 6.64 8.52
CA ILE A 40 9.20 5.89 7.44
C ILE A 40 7.68 5.93 7.60
N ILE A 41 6.96 5.82 6.47
CA ILE A 41 5.52 5.57 6.46
C ILE A 41 5.30 4.32 5.61
N THR A 42 4.75 3.28 6.25
CA THR A 42 4.55 1.98 5.62
C THR A 42 3.14 1.46 5.85
N ASN A 43 2.74 0.48 5.04
CA ASN A 43 1.53 -0.28 5.27
C ASN A 43 1.68 -1.15 6.52
N PHE A 44 0.60 -1.32 7.27
CA PHE A 44 0.53 -2.18 8.45
C PHE A 44 -0.69 -3.12 8.33
N PRO A 45 -0.60 -4.40 8.72
CA PRO A 45 0.55 -5.05 9.37
C PRO A 45 1.78 -5.13 8.45
N ASN A 46 2.95 -5.01 9.08
CA ASN A 46 4.24 -5.15 8.44
C ASN A 46 5.14 -6.04 9.34
N PRO A 47 5.32 -7.32 8.99
CA PRO A 47 6.08 -8.27 9.81
C PRO A 47 7.58 -7.94 9.90
N HIS A 48 8.08 -7.08 9.01
CA HIS A 48 9.49 -6.64 9.00
C HIS A 48 9.73 -5.44 9.92
N LEU A 49 8.66 -4.77 10.39
CA LEU A 49 8.79 -3.62 11.26
C LEU A 49 9.11 -4.06 12.70
N ASN A 50 10.21 -3.57 13.24
CA ASN A 50 10.61 -3.88 14.61
C ASN A 50 9.54 -3.41 15.60
N PRO A 51 9.00 -4.30 16.47
CA PRO A 51 7.98 -3.93 17.45
C PRO A 51 8.42 -2.86 18.46
N SER A 52 9.73 -2.67 18.66
CA SER A 52 10.28 -1.65 19.55
C SER A 52 10.24 -0.23 18.97
N TYR A 53 9.95 -0.08 17.67
CA TYR A 53 9.87 1.23 17.03
C TYR A 53 8.66 2.03 17.53
N ILE A 54 8.84 3.35 17.63
CA ILE A 54 7.73 4.25 17.91
C ILE A 54 6.84 4.27 16.68
N GLN A 55 5.57 3.93 16.86
CA GLN A 55 4.60 3.81 15.77
C GLN A 55 3.42 4.75 16.02
N LYS A 56 3.00 5.45 14.98
CA LYS A 56 1.80 6.28 14.97
C LYS A 56 0.95 5.88 13.77
N THR A 57 -0.29 5.44 14.00
CA THR A 57 -1.25 5.25 12.92
C THR A 57 -1.63 6.60 12.33
N VAL A 58 -1.50 6.75 11.02
CA VAL A 58 -1.69 8.01 10.31
C VAL A 58 -2.76 7.93 9.21
N GLY A 59 -3.35 6.77 9.02
CA GLY A 59 -4.41 6.55 8.07
C GLY A 59 -4.84 5.10 7.99
N SER A 60 -5.96 4.87 7.33
CA SER A 60 -6.44 3.53 6.97
C SER A 60 -6.70 3.48 5.47
N PHE A 61 -6.67 2.29 4.88
CA PHE A 61 -6.95 2.04 3.49
C PHE A 61 -7.47 0.62 3.29
N SER A 62 -8.03 0.36 2.12
CA SER A 62 -8.46 -0.97 1.71
C SER A 62 -7.65 -1.41 0.49
N ASP A 63 -7.21 -2.66 0.48
CA ASP A 63 -6.71 -3.25 -0.76
C ASP A 63 -7.90 -3.75 -1.59
N VAL A 64 -7.86 -3.52 -2.88
CA VAL A 64 -8.97 -3.78 -3.80
C VAL A 64 -8.50 -4.49 -5.07
N PHE A 65 -9.39 -5.30 -5.64
CA PHE A 65 -9.20 -5.83 -6.99
C PHE A 65 -9.84 -4.89 -7.99
N VAL A 66 -9.11 -4.58 -9.07
CA VAL A 66 -9.59 -3.71 -10.15
C VAL A 66 -9.43 -4.41 -11.50
N ALA A 67 -10.42 -4.22 -12.36
CA ALA A 67 -10.45 -4.81 -13.70
C ALA A 67 -11.15 -3.88 -14.69
N ASN A 68 -10.88 -4.08 -15.98
CA ASN A 68 -11.56 -3.36 -17.06
C ASN A 68 -12.81 -4.14 -17.51
N PRO A 69 -14.01 -3.55 -17.49
CA PRO A 69 -15.26 -4.21 -17.85
C PRO A 69 -15.33 -4.64 -19.32
N ALA A 70 -14.50 -4.07 -20.19
CA ALA A 70 -14.41 -4.52 -21.59
C ALA A 70 -13.82 -5.91 -21.77
N TYR A 71 -13.09 -6.42 -20.77
CA TYR A 71 -12.39 -7.72 -20.83
C TYR A 71 -12.87 -8.70 -19.75
N PHE A 72 -13.45 -8.19 -18.65
CA PHE A 72 -13.90 -9.01 -17.51
C PHE A 72 -15.34 -8.68 -17.14
N ASP A 73 -16.25 -9.63 -17.35
CA ASP A 73 -17.68 -9.51 -17.04
C ASP A 73 -17.95 -9.83 -15.55
N LEU A 74 -17.40 -9.00 -14.66
CA LEU A 74 -17.45 -9.16 -13.20
C LEU A 74 -18.03 -7.93 -12.48
N ALA A 75 -18.40 -6.87 -13.19
CA ALA A 75 -18.79 -5.58 -12.59
C ALA A 75 -20.03 -5.70 -11.68
N ASP A 76 -21.01 -6.52 -12.05
CA ASP A 76 -22.26 -6.71 -11.31
C ASP A 76 -22.31 -7.99 -10.49
N ARG A 77 -21.17 -8.68 -10.37
CA ARG A 77 -21.05 -9.95 -9.65
C ARG A 77 -20.36 -9.81 -8.32
N ILE A 78 -20.64 -10.72 -7.39
CA ILE A 78 -19.84 -10.98 -6.20
C ILE A 78 -19.09 -12.27 -6.46
N VAL A 79 -17.76 -12.20 -6.48
CA VAL A 79 -16.87 -13.27 -6.95
C VAL A 79 -16.16 -13.90 -5.74
N PRO A 80 -16.29 -15.21 -5.50
CA PRO A 80 -15.51 -15.87 -4.45
C PRO A 80 -14.02 -15.95 -4.85
N PHE A 81 -13.11 -15.97 -3.87
CA PHE A 81 -11.68 -16.07 -4.12
C PHE A 81 -11.30 -17.31 -4.93
N SER A 82 -12.04 -18.43 -4.76
CA SER A 82 -11.83 -19.65 -5.54
C SER A 82 -12.07 -19.45 -7.03
N GLU A 83 -13.04 -18.64 -7.41
CA GLU A 83 -13.27 -18.24 -8.79
C GLU A 83 -12.26 -17.18 -9.22
N LEU A 84 -12.01 -16.17 -8.38
CA LEU A 84 -11.09 -15.08 -8.67
C LEU A 84 -9.69 -15.60 -9.01
N GLY A 85 -9.22 -16.64 -8.31
CA GLY A 85 -7.94 -17.30 -8.58
C GLY A 85 -7.82 -17.96 -9.96
N THR A 86 -8.94 -18.12 -10.70
CA THR A 86 -8.91 -18.64 -12.08
C THR A 86 -8.65 -17.56 -13.13
N TYR A 87 -8.76 -16.30 -12.77
CA TYR A 87 -8.43 -15.16 -13.64
C TYR A 87 -6.95 -14.80 -13.56
N PRO A 88 -6.41 -14.11 -14.58
CA PRO A 88 -5.04 -13.60 -14.53
C PRO A 88 -4.92 -12.52 -13.44
N LEU A 89 -4.42 -12.90 -12.27
CA LEU A 89 -4.18 -11.97 -11.17
C LEU A 89 -2.81 -11.29 -11.32
N MET A 90 -2.79 -10.00 -11.03
CA MET A 90 -1.59 -9.15 -11.08
C MET A 90 -1.44 -8.43 -9.76
N MET A 91 -0.24 -8.42 -9.21
CA MET A 91 0.02 -7.83 -7.90
C MET A 91 1.46 -7.35 -7.74
N LEU A 92 1.75 -6.67 -6.64
CA LEU A 92 3.13 -6.33 -6.31
C LEU A 92 3.94 -7.59 -6.02
N ASP A 93 5.26 -7.49 -6.22
CA ASP A 93 6.20 -8.57 -5.94
C ASP A 93 6.23 -8.96 -4.45
N ARG A 94 6.83 -10.10 -4.12
CA ARG A 94 6.90 -10.67 -2.77
C ARG A 94 7.66 -9.83 -1.73
N LYS A 95 8.31 -8.75 -2.14
CA LYS A 95 8.94 -7.77 -1.23
C LYS A 95 7.94 -6.72 -0.72
N SER A 96 6.69 -6.79 -1.16
CA SER A 96 5.62 -5.90 -0.75
C SER A 96 4.77 -6.53 0.33
N THR A 97 4.48 -5.79 1.40
CA THR A 97 3.51 -6.19 2.43
C THR A 97 2.09 -6.37 1.88
N THR A 98 1.76 -5.76 0.74
CA THR A 98 0.48 -5.96 0.04
C THR A 98 0.42 -7.37 -0.57
N SER A 99 1.52 -7.83 -1.15
CA SER A 99 1.63 -9.20 -1.68
C SER A 99 1.55 -10.23 -0.54
N GLU A 100 2.34 -10.07 0.51
CA GLU A 100 2.31 -10.94 1.69
C GLU A 100 0.90 -11.02 2.29
N PHE A 101 0.22 -9.88 2.39
CA PHE A 101 -1.12 -9.79 2.93
C PHE A 101 -2.13 -10.59 2.09
N LEU A 102 -2.12 -10.47 0.77
CA LEU A 102 -3.02 -11.23 -0.09
C LEU A 102 -2.74 -12.73 -0.06
N HIS A 103 -1.46 -13.13 -0.10
CA HIS A 103 -1.08 -14.54 0.06
C HIS A 103 -1.60 -15.12 1.37
N HIS A 104 -1.47 -14.36 2.47
CA HIS A 104 -1.97 -14.79 3.78
C HIS A 104 -3.50 -14.97 3.78
N ILE A 105 -4.26 -14.03 3.19
CA ILE A 105 -5.72 -14.14 3.09
C ILE A 105 -6.12 -15.38 2.28
N PHE A 106 -5.52 -15.60 1.11
CA PHE A 106 -5.82 -16.79 0.30
C PHE A 106 -5.54 -18.08 1.07
N LEU A 107 -4.41 -18.14 1.79
CA LEU A 107 -4.04 -19.29 2.61
C LEU A 107 -5.05 -19.55 3.74
N GLN A 108 -5.59 -18.49 4.39
CA GLN A 108 -6.65 -18.64 5.39
C GLN A 108 -7.92 -19.29 4.84
N HIS A 109 -8.19 -19.11 3.55
CA HIS A 109 -9.30 -19.76 2.83
C HIS A 109 -8.89 -21.10 2.17
N GLN A 110 -7.71 -21.63 2.51
CA GLN A 110 -7.16 -22.89 1.95
C GLN A 110 -7.00 -22.85 0.42
N LEU A 111 -6.73 -21.66 -0.11
CA LEU A 111 -6.50 -21.41 -1.53
C LEU A 111 -5.04 -21.07 -1.79
N GLU A 112 -4.52 -21.51 -2.91
CA GLU A 112 -3.22 -21.11 -3.42
C GLU A 112 -3.39 -19.85 -4.30
N LEU A 113 -2.55 -18.84 -4.08
CA LEU A 113 -2.51 -17.63 -4.90
C LEU A 113 -1.35 -17.75 -5.89
N LEU A 114 -1.67 -17.83 -7.18
CA LEU A 114 -0.70 -17.92 -8.27
C LEU A 114 -0.85 -16.72 -9.22
N PRO A 115 -0.23 -15.57 -8.89
CA PRO A 115 -0.30 -14.39 -9.74
C PRO A 115 0.43 -14.65 -11.07
N GLN A 116 -0.14 -14.14 -12.17
CA GLN A 116 0.50 -14.21 -13.48
C GLN A 116 1.50 -13.08 -13.71
N VAL A 117 1.32 -11.95 -13.02
CA VAL A 117 2.22 -10.80 -13.08
C VAL A 117 2.56 -10.34 -11.68
N GLU A 118 3.86 -10.28 -11.40
CA GLU A 118 4.41 -9.68 -10.18
C GLU A 118 5.38 -8.56 -10.58
N LEU A 119 5.19 -7.36 -10.04
CA LEU A 119 6.04 -6.21 -10.32
C LEU A 119 6.06 -5.20 -9.15
N SER A 120 6.90 -4.19 -9.21
CA SER A 120 7.13 -3.27 -8.09
C SER A 120 6.37 -1.93 -8.19
N SER A 121 5.43 -1.78 -9.13
CA SER A 121 4.73 -0.50 -9.38
C SER A 121 3.22 -0.68 -9.44
N ASN A 122 2.49 -0.02 -8.52
CA ASN A 122 1.03 0.02 -8.56
C ASN A 122 0.50 0.75 -9.81
N ASP A 123 1.18 1.82 -10.24
CA ASP A 123 0.75 2.57 -11.43
C ASP A 123 0.80 1.67 -12.69
N LEU A 124 1.85 0.85 -12.82
CA LEU A 124 1.95 -0.09 -13.93
C LEU A 124 0.92 -1.22 -13.84
N LEU A 125 0.60 -1.71 -12.62
CA LEU A 125 -0.49 -2.68 -12.43
C LEU A 125 -1.84 -2.11 -12.88
N ILE A 126 -2.11 -0.84 -12.57
CA ILE A 126 -3.33 -0.14 -12.99
C ILE A 126 -3.38 -0.04 -14.52
N ASP A 127 -2.28 0.37 -15.14
CA ASP A 127 -2.22 0.50 -16.62
C ASP A 127 -2.38 -0.85 -17.33
N MET A 128 -1.82 -1.92 -16.76
CA MET A 128 -2.01 -3.29 -17.27
C MET A 128 -3.47 -3.76 -17.10
N ALA A 129 -4.13 -3.42 -15.99
CA ALA A 129 -5.54 -3.73 -15.80
C ALA A 129 -6.42 -2.99 -16.83
N ARG A 130 -6.09 -1.73 -17.16
CA ARG A 130 -6.80 -0.95 -18.19
C ARG A 130 -6.79 -1.60 -19.55
N ILE A 131 -5.66 -2.17 -19.96
CA ILE A 131 -5.55 -2.85 -21.26
C ILE A 131 -6.02 -4.32 -21.21
N GLY A 132 -6.60 -4.76 -20.10
CA GLY A 132 -7.21 -6.08 -19.96
C GLY A 132 -6.24 -7.24 -19.78
N LEU A 133 -4.99 -6.99 -19.38
CA LEU A 133 -4.02 -8.06 -19.13
C LEU A 133 -4.37 -8.93 -17.91
N GLY A 134 -5.13 -8.38 -16.95
CA GLY A 134 -5.53 -9.11 -15.76
C GLY A 134 -6.29 -8.25 -14.77
N ILE A 135 -6.57 -8.84 -13.62
CA ILE A 135 -7.19 -8.20 -12.46
C ILE A 135 -6.07 -7.80 -11.50
N ALA A 136 -5.92 -6.49 -11.25
CA ALA A 136 -4.87 -5.98 -10.39
C ALA A 136 -5.33 -5.87 -8.93
N PHE A 137 -4.49 -6.30 -7.98
CA PHE A 137 -4.67 -6.10 -6.56
C PHE A 137 -3.79 -4.95 -6.07
N ILE A 138 -4.40 -3.89 -5.59
CA ILE A 138 -3.74 -2.63 -5.24
C ILE A 138 -4.41 -1.94 -4.06
N PRO A 139 -3.70 -1.08 -3.30
CA PRO A 139 -4.31 -0.17 -2.34
C PRO A 139 -5.24 0.84 -3.03
N ASP A 140 -6.40 1.10 -2.45
CA ASP A 140 -7.44 1.99 -2.99
C ASP A 140 -6.97 3.43 -3.20
N PHE A 141 -6.04 3.91 -2.37
CA PHE A 141 -5.45 5.25 -2.52
C PHE A 141 -4.60 5.41 -3.79
N CYS A 142 -4.24 4.31 -4.47
CA CYS A 142 -3.58 4.36 -5.77
C CYS A 142 -4.55 4.74 -6.90
N LEU A 143 -5.86 4.58 -6.68
CA LEU A 143 -6.92 5.03 -7.59
C LEU A 143 -7.26 6.50 -7.36
N LYS A 144 -6.31 7.41 -7.59
CA LYS A 144 -6.43 8.85 -7.31
C LYS A 144 -7.61 9.55 -8.00
N HIS A 145 -8.03 9.03 -9.14
CA HIS A 145 -9.28 9.37 -9.81
C HIS A 145 -9.89 8.03 -10.19
N LYS A 146 -11.18 7.80 -9.84
CA LYS A 146 -11.85 6.59 -10.32
C LYS A 146 -11.67 6.54 -11.83
N PRO A 147 -10.82 5.65 -12.35
CA PRO A 147 -10.66 5.59 -13.80
C PRO A 147 -12.01 5.13 -14.35
N GLU A 148 -12.55 5.87 -15.32
CA GLU A 148 -13.83 5.54 -15.95
C GLU A 148 -13.82 4.17 -16.63
N ASP A 149 -12.62 3.66 -16.91
CA ASP A 149 -12.32 2.41 -17.59
C ASP A 149 -12.04 1.21 -16.67
N LEU A 150 -12.09 1.40 -15.34
CA LEU A 150 -11.91 0.33 -14.37
C LEU A 150 -13.06 0.27 -13.37
N PHE A 151 -13.38 -0.94 -12.92
CA PHE A 151 -14.31 -1.17 -11.83
C PHE A 151 -13.65 -1.94 -10.68
N LEU A 152 -14.24 -1.81 -9.48
CA LEU A 152 -13.86 -2.60 -8.32
C LEU A 152 -14.53 -3.97 -8.39
N VAL A 153 -13.75 -5.03 -8.42
CA VAL A 153 -14.28 -6.40 -8.32
C VAL A 153 -14.71 -6.65 -6.88
N ARG A 154 -16.00 -6.96 -6.69
CA ARG A 154 -16.54 -7.29 -5.37
C ARG A 154 -16.30 -8.75 -5.05
N THR A 155 -15.67 -9.02 -3.92
CA THR A 155 -15.38 -10.38 -3.46
C THR A 155 -16.40 -10.85 -2.44
N GLN A 156 -16.66 -12.16 -2.40
CA GLN A 156 -17.51 -12.78 -1.39
C GLN A 156 -16.83 -12.74 -0.03
N GLU A 157 -15.53 -13.01 0.00
CA GLU A 157 -14.71 -12.95 1.19
C GLU A 157 -14.35 -11.50 1.49
N THR A 158 -14.30 -11.18 2.79
CA THR A 158 -13.94 -9.85 3.25
C THR A 158 -12.42 -9.67 3.24
N ILE A 159 -11.95 -8.60 2.59
CA ILE A 159 -10.57 -8.15 2.70
C ILE A 159 -10.49 -7.16 3.87
N PRO A 160 -9.75 -7.48 4.94
CA PRO A 160 -9.62 -6.58 6.08
C PRO A 160 -8.97 -5.25 5.70
N GLN A 161 -9.47 -4.17 6.29
CA GLN A 161 -8.86 -2.85 6.16
C GLN A 161 -7.47 -2.85 6.81
N ARG A 162 -6.54 -2.12 6.20
CA ARG A 162 -5.17 -1.97 6.66
C ARG A 162 -4.88 -0.52 7.09
N GLN A 163 -3.75 -0.31 7.72
CA GLN A 163 -3.35 1.00 8.22
C GLN A 163 -2.08 1.49 7.52
N LEU A 164 -1.94 2.82 7.48
CA LEU A 164 -0.66 3.49 7.26
C LEU A 164 -0.09 3.88 8.61
N VAL A 165 1.17 3.50 8.84
CA VAL A 165 1.86 3.74 10.11
C VAL A 165 3.15 4.52 9.85
N ALA A 166 3.30 5.64 10.55
CA ALA A 166 4.55 6.38 10.66
C ALA A 166 5.40 5.74 11.75
N SER A 167 6.67 5.43 11.45
CA SER A 167 7.55 4.74 12.39
C SER A 167 8.91 5.43 12.51
N LEU A 168 9.42 5.47 13.75
CA LEU A 168 10.70 6.04 14.15
C LEU A 168 11.53 5.00 14.90
N ASN A 169 12.85 5.07 14.72
CA ASN A 169 13.77 4.28 15.54
C ASN A 169 14.00 4.98 16.89
N PRO A 170 13.58 4.36 18.04
CA PRO A 170 13.68 5.00 19.35
C PRO A 170 15.12 5.13 19.86
N THR A 171 16.09 4.44 19.23
CA THR A 171 17.51 4.55 19.60
C THR A 171 18.19 5.79 19.04
N LEU A 172 17.46 6.57 18.20
CA LEU A 172 17.97 7.77 17.58
C LEU A 172 17.30 9.01 18.19
N PRO A 173 18.04 10.11 18.38
CA PRO A 173 17.42 11.37 18.74
C PRO A 173 16.51 11.83 17.61
N VAL A 174 15.26 12.12 17.94
CA VAL A 174 14.30 12.67 16.98
C VAL A 174 14.62 14.16 16.79
N SER A 175 14.81 14.58 15.55
CA SER A 175 15.04 16.01 15.27
C SER A 175 13.77 16.82 15.49
N ALA A 176 13.91 18.10 15.86
CA ALA A 176 12.77 19.00 16.02
C ALA A 176 11.92 19.09 14.74
N SER A 177 12.54 19.02 13.57
CA SER A 177 11.82 19.01 12.29
C SER A 177 10.99 17.74 12.09
N THR A 178 11.50 16.58 12.48
CA THR A 178 10.76 15.30 12.43
C THR A 178 9.57 15.33 13.40
N GLU A 179 9.74 15.85 14.62
CA GLU A 179 8.64 16.02 15.58
C GLU A 179 7.54 16.93 15.04
N GLU A 180 7.92 18.07 14.45
CA GLU A 180 6.96 19.00 13.85
C GLU A 180 6.23 18.40 12.65
N PHE A 181 6.91 17.56 11.86
CA PHE A 181 6.26 16.85 10.77
C PHE A 181 5.25 15.80 11.28
N LEU A 182 5.62 15.04 12.32
CA LEU A 182 4.72 14.06 12.94
C LEU A 182 3.45 14.69 13.52
N LYS A 183 3.54 15.92 14.07
CA LYS A 183 2.38 16.67 14.56
C LYS A 183 1.41 17.08 13.45
N LEU A 184 1.88 17.17 12.20
CA LEU A 184 1.03 17.49 11.06
C LEU A 184 0.29 16.27 10.51
N LEU A 185 0.79 15.05 10.78
CA LEU A 185 0.14 13.82 10.37
C LEU A 185 -1.11 13.58 11.23
N PRO A 186 -2.18 13.03 10.66
CA PRO A 186 -3.42 12.79 11.40
C PRO A 186 -3.21 11.79 12.55
N ASP A 187 -4.07 11.89 13.55
CA ASP A 187 -4.30 10.86 14.57
C ASP A 187 -5.57 10.11 14.15
N VAL A 188 -5.45 8.81 13.85
CA VAL A 188 -6.54 7.95 13.35
C VAL A 188 -6.76 6.79 14.33
#